data_593c3b967cd8105c005169c2e68edc6e
#
_entry.id   593c3b967cd8105c005169c2e68edc6e
#
_cell.length_a   1.000
_cell.length_b   1.000
_cell.length_c   1.000
_cell.angle_alpha   90.00
_cell.angle_beta   90.00
_cell.angle_gamma   90.00
#
_symmetry.space_group_name_H-M   'P 1'
#
loop_
_entity.id
_entity.type
_entity.pdbx_description
1 polymer ?
#
loop_
_entity_poly.entity_id
_entity_poly.type
_entity_poly.pdbx_seq_one_letter_code
_entity_poly.pdbx_strand_id
1 'polypeptide(L)'
;HGVFRRQRQMCIRDSTASVKVSVTDSAATNTTKVYALNKNMVTLDGTSEVYFLEESRDGYYEVKFGDNIIGKRPDNGNTVTIEYASIGSGTDVNGASVFTMTDSLNGNADETITLVTKATGGGTRESLEAIKFNAPLAHISQNRAVTPDDYKAIIKNEFADLEAVAVWGGEDHDVPDYGKVYVSIKPLSAETLTAAQKTTIKEQILKPKNVVSITPVLVDPEYTYIDLEVFFKYNPNKATVTASGLATSIRNTLVTYNNNTLKNFNGVFRDSNVGKLIDDTNVAIISNITRVTMQKKIVPALGTATKYTLKFNQGLTDLDATTGSTGSYVTSSVFTFAGSDCRLKDFYDSSSDTRIIQIVDTQGLVKNTNVGDVNEEAGTVTLNSFQPTGLPTGSTTIDVTVKPASSDVSPTRNELLTINTSTATISGEIDTMATGGTTAGIDYNTVSN
;
A
#
# COMPACT_ATOMS: atom_id res chain seq x y z
N HIS A 1 39.52 20.82 -36.54
CA HIS A 1 38.20 20.25 -36.11
C HIS A 1 38.06 20.39 -34.62
N GLY A 2 37.70 21.62 -34.16
CA GLY A 2 37.39 21.87 -32.78
C GLY A 2 35.95 21.47 -32.50
N VAL A 3 35.70 20.30 -31.94
CA VAL A 3 34.42 19.94 -31.36
C VAL A 3 34.33 20.69 -30.04
N PHE A 4 33.72 21.87 -30.02
CA PHE A 4 33.37 22.54 -28.78
C PHE A 4 32.21 21.78 -28.10
N ARG A 5 32.58 20.73 -27.40
CA ARG A 5 31.67 20.07 -26.42
C ARG A 5 31.68 20.94 -25.17
N ARG A 6 30.84 21.96 -25.10
CA ARG A 6 30.47 22.53 -23.81
C ARG A 6 29.44 21.60 -23.18
N GLN A 7 29.98 20.55 -22.57
CA GLN A 7 29.21 19.67 -21.68
C GLN A 7 29.15 20.40 -20.35
N ARG A 8 27.95 20.59 -19.82
CA ARG A 8 27.79 21.06 -18.47
C ARG A 8 27.49 19.85 -17.60
N GLN A 9 28.37 19.58 -16.66
CA GLN A 9 28.21 18.53 -15.67
C GLN A 9 27.26 19.03 -14.57
N MET A 10 26.26 18.24 -14.25
CA MET A 10 25.32 18.47 -13.16
C MET A 10 25.55 17.44 -12.07
N CYS A 11 25.42 17.83 -10.80
CA CYS A 11 25.58 16.92 -9.67
C CYS A 11 24.51 15.80 -9.68
N ILE A 12 24.87 14.60 -9.18
CA ILE A 12 23.95 13.46 -8.98
C ILE A 12 22.73 13.84 -8.16
N ARG A 13 22.84 14.87 -7.32
CA ARG A 13 21.75 15.34 -6.43
C ARG A 13 20.76 16.28 -7.11
N ASP A 14 20.97 16.60 -8.36
CA ASP A 14 20.11 17.51 -9.11
C ASP A 14 18.94 16.71 -9.72
N SER A 15 17.77 17.33 -9.77
CA SER A 15 16.59 16.70 -10.36
C SER A 15 16.69 16.70 -11.90
N THR A 16 16.92 15.54 -12.49
CA THR A 16 16.95 15.38 -13.96
C THR A 16 15.59 15.64 -14.61
N ALA A 17 14.49 15.43 -13.87
CA ALA A 17 13.13 15.70 -14.34
C ALA A 17 12.81 17.21 -14.43
N SER A 18 13.53 18.05 -13.68
CA SER A 18 13.36 19.51 -13.67
C SER A 18 14.22 20.25 -14.68
N VAL A 19 15.05 19.54 -15.45
CA VAL A 19 15.98 20.16 -16.39
C VAL A 19 15.21 20.82 -17.52
N LYS A 20 15.43 22.13 -17.68
CA LYS A 20 14.98 22.91 -18.83
C LYS A 20 16.20 23.45 -19.55
N VAL A 21 16.25 23.24 -20.85
CA VAL A 21 17.33 23.72 -21.71
C VAL A 21 16.77 24.72 -22.69
N SER A 22 17.29 25.93 -22.68
CA SER A 22 16.95 26.96 -23.64
C SER A 22 18.22 27.48 -24.36
N VAL A 23 18.05 27.77 -25.62
CA VAL A 23 19.12 28.28 -26.47
C VAL A 23 18.69 29.63 -27.02
N THR A 24 19.48 30.67 -26.73
CA THR A 24 19.25 32.03 -27.23
C THR A 24 20.24 32.31 -28.38
N ASP A 25 19.71 32.71 -29.52
CA ASP A 25 20.50 33.04 -30.68
C ASP A 25 21.38 34.27 -30.43
N SER A 26 22.61 34.24 -30.95
CA SER A 26 23.52 35.35 -30.92
C SER A 26 23.18 36.47 -31.97
N ALA A 27 22.19 36.18 -32.83
CA ALA A 27 21.70 37.12 -33.84
C ALA A 27 20.99 38.32 -33.21
N ALA A 28 20.85 39.42 -33.94
CA ALA A 28 20.21 40.66 -33.48
C ALA A 28 18.77 40.48 -33.01
N THR A 29 18.09 39.40 -33.38
CA THR A 29 16.73 39.04 -32.98
C THR A 29 16.63 38.45 -31.56
N ASN A 30 17.76 38.02 -30.99
CA ASN A 30 17.84 37.47 -29.61
C ASN A 30 16.72 36.46 -29.26
N THR A 31 16.37 35.61 -30.22
CA THR A 31 15.27 34.64 -30.06
C THR A 31 15.69 33.49 -29.19
N THR A 32 14.93 33.23 -28.13
CA THR A 32 15.15 32.10 -27.23
C THR A 32 14.22 30.92 -27.61
N LYS A 33 14.80 29.76 -27.80
CA LYS A 33 14.10 28.51 -28.10
C LYS A 33 14.29 27.50 -26.98
N VAL A 34 13.23 26.82 -26.60
CA VAL A 34 13.29 25.78 -25.59
C VAL A 34 13.50 24.43 -26.28
N TYR A 35 14.57 23.75 -25.90
CA TYR A 35 14.90 22.42 -26.40
C TYR A 35 14.19 21.36 -25.54
N ALA A 36 13.63 20.35 -26.19
CA ALA A 36 12.94 19.24 -25.50
C ALA A 36 13.91 18.09 -25.16
N LEU A 37 13.72 17.46 -24.00
CA LEU A 37 14.43 16.23 -23.69
C LEU A 37 13.94 15.11 -24.61
N ASN A 38 14.84 14.50 -25.34
CA ASN A 38 14.52 13.37 -26.19
C ASN A 38 15.15 12.08 -25.68
N LYS A 39 14.32 11.03 -25.63
CA LYS A 39 14.70 9.65 -25.26
C LYS A 39 14.72 8.69 -26.45
N ASN A 40 14.22 9.12 -27.62
CA ASN A 40 14.07 8.26 -28.79
C ASN A 40 14.61 8.91 -30.04
N MET A 41 15.60 8.28 -30.69
CA MET A 41 16.29 8.81 -31.87
C MET A 41 15.54 8.55 -33.20
N VAL A 42 14.50 7.74 -33.21
CA VAL A 42 13.89 7.23 -34.46
C VAL A 42 13.11 8.30 -35.24
N THR A 43 12.60 9.32 -34.58
CA THR A 43 11.74 10.36 -35.18
C THR A 43 12.39 11.72 -35.32
N LEU A 44 13.71 11.81 -35.13
CA LEU A 44 14.44 13.07 -35.16
C LEU A 44 15.03 13.36 -36.56
N ASP A 45 14.96 14.63 -36.92
CA ASP A 45 15.69 15.21 -38.08
C ASP A 45 16.72 16.22 -37.61
N GLY A 46 17.50 16.75 -38.55
CA GLY A 46 18.55 17.71 -38.27
C GLY A 46 18.06 19.08 -37.78
N THR A 47 16.77 19.37 -37.83
CA THR A 47 16.14 20.63 -37.39
C THR A 47 15.46 20.53 -36.05
N SER A 48 15.31 19.31 -35.53
CA SER A 48 14.64 19.05 -34.26
C SER A 48 15.34 19.68 -33.07
N GLU A 49 14.66 20.55 -32.34
CA GLU A 49 15.20 21.30 -31.20
C GLU A 49 15.14 20.43 -29.92
N VAL A 50 16.11 19.50 -29.83
CA VAL A 50 16.18 18.51 -28.77
C VAL A 50 17.53 18.45 -28.09
N TYR A 51 17.54 17.99 -26.85
CA TYR A 51 18.78 17.65 -26.12
C TYR A 51 18.68 16.22 -25.58
N PHE A 52 19.83 15.63 -25.32
CA PHE A 52 19.98 14.31 -24.70
C PHE A 52 20.66 14.49 -23.35
N LEU A 53 20.23 13.70 -22.38
CA LEU A 53 20.78 13.68 -21.04
C LEU A 53 21.46 12.33 -20.82
N GLU A 54 22.76 12.34 -20.57
CA GLU A 54 23.54 11.13 -20.35
C GLU A 54 24.27 11.20 -19.01
N GLU A 55 24.38 10.07 -18.31
CA GLU A 55 25.17 9.98 -17.10
C GLU A 55 26.64 9.72 -17.45
N SER A 56 27.53 10.54 -16.90
CA SER A 56 29.00 10.39 -17.00
C SER A 56 29.49 9.35 -15.98
N ARG A 57 30.70 8.80 -16.23
CA ARG A 57 31.34 7.83 -15.29
C ARG A 57 31.59 8.44 -13.90
N ASP A 58 31.72 9.74 -13.80
CA ASP A 58 31.92 10.45 -12.53
C ASP A 58 30.63 10.68 -11.76
N GLY A 59 29.50 10.17 -12.26
CA GLY A 59 28.19 10.28 -11.63
C GLY A 59 27.51 11.64 -11.85
N TYR A 60 28.00 12.45 -12.78
CA TYR A 60 27.35 13.69 -13.22
C TYR A 60 26.51 13.44 -14.47
N TYR A 61 25.54 14.31 -14.70
CA TYR A 61 24.77 14.31 -15.94
C TYR A 61 25.37 15.29 -16.96
N GLU A 62 25.40 14.87 -18.22
CA GLU A 62 25.85 15.66 -19.33
C GLU A 62 24.69 15.98 -20.27
N VAL A 63 24.51 17.25 -20.61
CA VAL A 63 23.56 17.69 -21.64
C VAL A 63 24.30 17.70 -23.00
N LYS A 64 23.80 16.86 -23.91
CA LYS A 64 24.33 16.76 -25.29
C LYS A 64 23.29 17.28 -26.29
N PHE A 65 23.79 17.95 -27.32
CA PHE A 65 22.96 18.43 -28.43
C PHE A 65 23.21 17.61 -29.67
N GLY A 66 22.30 17.68 -30.63
CA GLY A 66 22.43 17.05 -31.92
C GLY A 66 23.61 17.54 -32.76
N ASP A 67 23.79 16.90 -33.89
CA ASP A 67 24.86 17.18 -34.84
C ASP A 67 24.39 17.80 -36.19
N ASN A 68 23.11 18.22 -36.27
CA ASN A 68 22.38 18.66 -37.44
C ASN A 68 22.00 17.51 -38.41
N ILE A 69 22.17 16.24 -37.99
CA ILE A 69 21.61 15.05 -38.65
C ILE A 69 20.53 14.47 -37.75
N ILE A 70 20.87 14.26 -36.46
CA ILE A 70 19.95 13.80 -35.41
C ILE A 70 19.89 14.89 -34.35
N GLY A 71 18.90 15.77 -34.49
CA GLY A 71 18.72 16.93 -33.61
C GLY A 71 19.57 18.13 -34.02
N LYS A 72 19.05 19.32 -33.76
CA LYS A 72 19.68 20.59 -34.06
C LYS A 72 20.87 20.90 -33.14
N ARG A 73 21.98 21.24 -33.69
CA ARG A 73 23.16 21.74 -32.96
C ARG A 73 23.01 23.23 -32.73
N PRO A 74 23.24 23.77 -31.51
CA PRO A 74 23.34 25.20 -31.28
C PRO A 74 24.49 25.84 -32.11
N ASP A 75 24.21 26.97 -32.74
CA ASP A 75 25.19 27.69 -33.55
C ASP A 75 26.29 28.32 -32.67
N ASN A 76 27.40 28.62 -33.28
CA ASN A 76 28.52 29.25 -32.58
C ASN A 76 28.12 30.68 -32.10
N GLY A 77 28.34 30.96 -30.83
CA GLY A 77 27.98 32.23 -30.21
C GLY A 77 26.62 32.22 -29.52
N ASN A 78 25.77 31.19 -29.76
CA ASN A 78 24.50 31.06 -29.02
C ASN A 78 24.72 30.85 -27.52
N THR A 79 23.84 31.42 -26.70
CA THR A 79 23.84 31.22 -25.24
C THR A 79 22.95 30.06 -24.88
N VAL A 80 23.51 29.06 -24.23
CA VAL A 80 22.76 27.91 -23.68
C VAL A 80 22.50 28.14 -22.20
N THR A 81 21.24 28.21 -21.83
CA THR A 81 20.79 28.31 -20.44
C THR A 81 20.21 26.98 -20.00
N ILE A 82 20.72 26.42 -18.89
CA ILE A 82 20.26 25.19 -18.28
C ILE A 82 19.73 25.52 -16.90
N GLU A 83 18.45 25.35 -16.71
CA GLU A 83 17.76 25.51 -15.42
C GLU A 83 17.44 24.12 -14.85
N TYR A 84 17.72 23.91 -13.58
CA TYR A 84 17.43 22.65 -12.88
C TYR A 84 17.25 22.92 -11.39
N ALA A 85 16.46 22.05 -10.73
CA ALA A 85 16.29 22.09 -9.28
C ALA A 85 17.42 21.29 -8.62
N SER A 86 18.17 21.95 -7.73
CA SER A 86 19.15 21.27 -6.87
C SER A 86 18.43 20.83 -5.61
N ILE A 87 18.42 19.52 -5.36
CA ILE A 87 17.81 18.92 -4.16
C ILE A 87 18.90 18.70 -3.11
N GLY A 88 18.60 19.14 -1.87
CA GLY A 88 19.47 18.86 -0.72
C GLY A 88 19.61 17.34 -0.51
N SER A 89 20.78 16.89 -0.05
CA SER A 89 21.08 15.48 0.13
C SER A 89 20.13 14.82 1.13
N GLY A 90 19.39 13.84 0.68
CA GLY A 90 18.77 12.83 1.56
C GLY A 90 17.42 13.18 2.19
N THR A 91 16.80 14.28 1.83
CA THR A 91 15.44 14.59 2.28
C THR A 91 14.43 14.02 1.30
N ASP A 92 13.79 12.93 1.69
CA ASP A 92 12.61 12.42 1.03
C ASP A 92 11.43 13.32 1.43
N VAL A 93 10.89 14.06 0.46
CA VAL A 93 9.73 14.95 0.65
C VAL A 93 8.41 14.27 0.27
N ASN A 94 8.43 12.98 -0.04
CA ASN A 94 7.22 12.23 -0.34
C ASN A 94 6.23 12.30 0.83
N GLY A 95 4.97 12.51 0.50
CA GLY A 95 3.91 12.65 1.48
C GLY A 95 3.75 14.06 2.07
N ALA A 96 4.60 15.03 1.68
CA ALA A 96 4.41 16.41 2.09
C ALA A 96 3.03 16.92 1.66
N SER A 97 2.28 17.44 2.63
CA SER A 97 0.87 17.85 2.45
C SER A 97 0.58 19.27 2.93
N VAL A 98 1.56 19.92 3.54
CA VAL A 98 1.44 21.29 4.03
C VAL A 98 2.38 22.18 3.24
N PHE A 99 1.83 23.19 2.59
CA PHE A 99 2.57 24.18 1.81
C PHE A 99 2.17 25.55 2.28
N THR A 100 3.15 26.43 2.49
CA THR A 100 2.93 27.84 2.85
C THR A 100 3.48 28.72 1.75
N MET A 101 2.75 29.78 1.40
CA MET A 101 3.25 30.81 0.50
C MET A 101 4.24 31.70 1.25
N THR A 102 5.40 31.93 0.65
CA THR A 102 6.41 32.87 1.16
C THR A 102 6.21 34.29 0.59
N ASP A 103 5.62 34.40 -0.59
CA ASP A 103 5.37 35.66 -1.27
C ASP A 103 3.90 35.78 -1.70
N SER A 104 3.40 37.01 -1.80
CA SER A 104 2.06 37.28 -2.27
C SER A 104 1.92 37.05 -3.77
N LEU A 105 0.83 36.42 -4.20
CA LEU A 105 0.50 36.24 -5.62
C LEU A 105 -0.20 37.50 -6.14
N ASN A 106 0.34 38.17 -7.14
CA ASN A 106 -0.21 39.41 -7.71
C ASN A 106 -0.54 40.50 -6.67
N GLY A 107 0.20 40.55 -5.55
CA GLY A 107 -0.03 41.53 -4.48
C GLY A 107 -1.13 41.13 -3.47
N ASN A 108 -1.76 39.97 -3.61
CA ASN A 108 -2.71 39.42 -2.64
C ASN A 108 -1.99 38.49 -1.66
N ALA A 109 -2.14 38.77 -0.36
CA ALA A 109 -1.57 37.96 0.71
C ALA A 109 -2.55 36.91 1.27
N ASP A 110 -3.81 36.96 0.88
CA ASP A 110 -4.91 36.15 1.43
C ASP A 110 -5.26 34.93 0.57
N GLU A 111 -4.35 34.51 -0.32
CA GLU A 111 -4.56 33.33 -1.16
C GLU A 111 -4.46 32.03 -0.36
N THR A 112 -5.44 31.16 -0.56
CA THR A 112 -5.50 29.85 0.12
C THR A 112 -4.90 28.78 -0.77
N ILE A 113 -3.88 28.07 -0.26
CA ILE A 113 -3.33 26.89 -0.93
C ILE A 113 -4.22 25.67 -0.62
N THR A 114 -4.83 25.10 -1.66
CA THR A 114 -5.57 23.84 -1.55
C THR A 114 -4.72 22.70 -2.10
N LEU A 115 -4.46 21.69 -1.25
CA LEU A 115 -3.72 20.52 -1.67
C LEU A 115 -4.57 19.65 -2.59
N VAL A 116 -4.11 19.40 -3.80
CA VAL A 116 -4.75 18.49 -4.76
C VAL A 116 -4.23 17.06 -4.56
N THR A 117 -2.89 16.91 -4.45
CA THR A 117 -2.22 15.63 -4.19
C THR A 117 -0.99 15.88 -3.32
N LYS A 118 -0.65 14.92 -2.47
CA LYS A 118 0.60 14.96 -1.70
C LYS A 118 1.81 14.89 -2.62
N ALA A 119 2.94 15.44 -2.18
CA ALA A 119 4.18 15.35 -2.93
C ALA A 119 4.59 13.86 -3.10
N THR A 120 4.90 13.46 -4.33
CA THR A 120 5.32 12.11 -4.70
C THR A 120 6.44 12.15 -5.74
N GLY A 121 7.11 11.03 -5.97
CA GLY A 121 8.13 10.90 -7.02
C GLY A 121 9.55 11.18 -6.58
N GLY A 122 9.76 11.55 -5.30
CA GLY A 122 11.11 11.60 -4.70
C GLY A 122 11.58 10.19 -4.33
N GLY A 123 12.86 9.90 -4.52
CA GLY A 123 13.43 8.61 -4.16
C GLY A 123 14.95 8.65 -4.12
N THR A 124 15.54 7.67 -3.46
CA THR A 124 16.99 7.45 -3.52
C THR A 124 17.36 6.87 -4.88
N ARG A 125 18.61 7.11 -5.31
CA ARG A 125 19.13 6.47 -6.52
C ARG A 125 18.97 4.94 -6.42
N GLU A 126 18.55 4.32 -7.52
CA GLU A 126 18.48 2.87 -7.63
C GLU A 126 19.84 2.22 -7.33
N SER A 127 19.86 1.18 -6.53
CA SER A 127 21.09 0.46 -6.19
C SER A 127 21.65 -0.29 -7.42
N LEU A 128 22.96 -0.51 -7.47
CA LEU A 128 23.59 -1.25 -8.55
C LEU A 128 23.02 -2.69 -8.68
N GLU A 129 22.64 -3.30 -7.58
CA GLU A 129 22.02 -4.65 -7.56
C GLU A 129 20.61 -4.60 -8.17
N ALA A 130 19.82 -3.59 -7.83
CA ALA A 130 18.51 -3.38 -8.44
C ALA A 130 18.62 -3.12 -9.94
N ILE A 131 19.58 -2.29 -10.37
CA ILE A 131 19.84 -2.04 -11.79
C ILE A 131 20.22 -3.32 -12.53
N LYS A 132 21.13 -4.13 -11.96
CA LYS A 132 21.54 -5.42 -12.56
C LYS A 132 20.36 -6.40 -12.69
N PHE A 133 19.41 -6.36 -11.77
CA PHE A 133 18.22 -7.18 -11.83
C PHE A 133 17.19 -6.64 -12.82
N ASN A 134 16.92 -5.35 -12.82
CA ASN A 134 15.85 -4.73 -13.61
C ASN A 134 16.24 -4.46 -15.07
N ALA A 135 17.51 -4.14 -15.36
CA ALA A 135 17.94 -3.77 -16.71
C ALA A 135 17.77 -4.91 -17.75
N PRO A 136 18.10 -6.19 -17.47
CA PRO A 136 17.80 -7.28 -18.38
C PRO A 136 16.31 -7.45 -18.65
N LEU A 137 15.45 -7.31 -17.62
CA LEU A 137 13.99 -7.41 -17.75
C LEU A 137 13.46 -6.29 -18.63
N ALA A 138 13.91 -5.05 -18.41
CA ALA A 138 13.53 -3.91 -19.24
C ALA A 138 13.98 -4.07 -20.71
N HIS A 139 15.16 -4.67 -20.95
CA HIS A 139 15.66 -4.94 -22.29
C HIS A 139 14.85 -6.04 -23.00
N ILE A 140 14.50 -7.12 -22.29
CA ILE A 140 13.71 -8.25 -22.83
C ILE A 140 12.30 -7.79 -23.17
N SER A 141 11.66 -7.00 -22.34
CA SER A 141 10.30 -6.49 -22.57
C SER A 141 10.20 -5.55 -23.77
N GLN A 142 11.32 -4.94 -24.19
CA GLN A 142 11.36 -3.95 -25.28
C GLN A 142 10.27 -2.86 -25.15
N ASN A 143 9.95 -2.47 -23.93
CA ASN A 143 8.90 -1.52 -23.60
C ASN A 143 7.49 -1.94 -24.07
N ARG A 144 7.24 -3.27 -24.17
CA ARG A 144 5.94 -3.87 -24.48
C ARG A 144 5.45 -4.68 -23.30
N ALA A 145 4.16 -4.59 -22.99
CA ALA A 145 3.50 -5.35 -21.95
C ALA A 145 2.90 -6.63 -22.55
N VAL A 146 3.52 -7.77 -22.33
CA VAL A 146 3.09 -9.10 -22.80
C VAL A 146 2.81 -10.02 -21.62
N THR A 147 3.72 -10.07 -20.66
CA THR A 147 3.60 -10.88 -19.46
C THR A 147 3.14 -10.05 -18.25
N PRO A 148 2.55 -10.64 -17.20
CA PRO A 148 2.20 -9.93 -15.98
C PRO A 148 3.37 -9.14 -15.38
N ASP A 149 4.60 -9.67 -15.48
CA ASP A 149 5.79 -9.00 -14.96
C ASP A 149 6.23 -7.80 -15.78
N ASP A 150 5.97 -7.80 -17.11
CA ASP A 150 6.19 -6.62 -17.96
C ASP A 150 5.26 -5.47 -17.52
N TYR A 151 3.96 -5.77 -17.29
CA TYR A 151 3.02 -4.78 -16.76
C TYR A 151 3.48 -4.21 -15.42
N LYS A 152 3.92 -5.06 -14.48
CA LYS A 152 4.47 -4.63 -13.19
C LYS A 152 5.69 -3.73 -13.36
N ALA A 153 6.63 -4.12 -14.23
CA ALA A 153 7.85 -3.35 -14.49
C ALA A 153 7.53 -1.97 -15.09
N ILE A 154 6.63 -1.91 -16.07
CA ILE A 154 6.22 -0.66 -16.70
C ILE A 154 5.55 0.28 -15.68
N ILE A 155 4.63 -0.26 -14.87
CA ILE A 155 3.94 0.54 -13.84
C ILE A 155 4.95 1.06 -12.82
N LYS A 156 5.86 0.22 -12.33
CA LYS A 156 6.92 0.62 -11.38
C LYS A 156 7.81 1.74 -11.91
N ASN A 157 8.09 1.73 -13.20
CA ASN A 157 8.97 2.72 -13.81
C ASN A 157 8.28 4.07 -14.09
N GLU A 158 6.96 4.07 -14.32
CA GLU A 158 6.25 5.26 -14.80
C GLU A 158 5.26 5.84 -13.79
N PHE A 159 4.87 5.06 -12.76
CA PHE A 159 3.96 5.53 -11.72
C PHE A 159 4.70 5.60 -10.37
N ALA A 160 5.03 6.82 -9.97
CA ALA A 160 5.86 7.08 -8.79
C ALA A 160 5.16 6.82 -7.44
N ASP A 161 3.83 6.99 -7.39
CA ASP A 161 3.02 6.76 -6.17
C ASP A 161 2.64 5.28 -6.02
N LEU A 162 3.63 4.39 -6.08
CA LEU A 162 3.44 2.94 -6.05
C LEU A 162 4.03 2.31 -4.80
N GLU A 163 3.21 1.67 -3.98
CA GLU A 163 3.63 0.80 -2.88
C GLU A 163 3.68 -0.67 -3.33
N ALA A 164 2.60 -1.17 -3.92
CA ALA A 164 2.51 -2.54 -4.42
C ALA A 164 1.65 -2.63 -5.69
N VAL A 165 1.94 -3.62 -6.53
CA VAL A 165 1.18 -3.91 -7.74
C VAL A 165 1.01 -5.41 -7.93
N ALA A 166 -0.23 -5.82 -8.22
CA ALA A 166 -0.57 -7.16 -8.69
C ALA A 166 -1.10 -7.10 -10.13
N VAL A 167 -0.72 -8.08 -10.92
CA VAL A 167 -1.18 -8.24 -12.30
C VAL A 167 -1.47 -9.71 -12.56
N TRP A 168 -2.62 -9.98 -13.18
CA TRP A 168 -3.02 -11.34 -13.56
C TRP A 168 -3.88 -11.34 -14.84
N GLY A 169 -3.93 -12.46 -15.53
CA GLY A 169 -4.76 -12.62 -16.72
C GLY A 169 -6.25 -12.78 -16.38
N GLY A 170 -7.11 -12.44 -17.32
CA GLY A 170 -8.56 -12.58 -17.15
C GLY A 170 -9.02 -14.04 -17.09
N GLU A 171 -8.22 -14.98 -17.59
CA GLU A 171 -8.47 -16.43 -17.45
C GLU A 171 -8.45 -16.92 -16.01
N ASP A 172 -7.76 -16.20 -15.14
CA ASP A 172 -7.62 -16.50 -13.73
C ASP A 172 -8.74 -15.89 -12.85
N HIS A 173 -9.69 -15.20 -13.46
CA HIS A 173 -10.82 -14.62 -12.72
C HIS A 173 -11.84 -15.73 -12.35
N ASP A 174 -12.64 -15.53 -11.27
CA ASP A 174 -13.67 -16.50 -10.82
C ASP A 174 -14.59 -16.93 -11.98
N VAL A 175 -14.96 -15.99 -12.84
CA VAL A 175 -15.56 -16.26 -14.15
C VAL A 175 -14.56 -15.80 -15.20
N PRO A 176 -13.98 -16.71 -16.01
CA PRO A 176 -12.95 -16.35 -16.98
C PRO A 176 -13.37 -15.23 -17.92
N ASP A 177 -12.56 -14.19 -18.02
CA ASP A 177 -12.79 -12.99 -18.83
C ASP A 177 -11.61 -12.81 -19.80
N TYR A 178 -11.65 -13.56 -20.89
CA TYR A 178 -10.55 -13.61 -21.86
C TYR A 178 -10.32 -12.28 -22.58
N GLY A 179 -9.07 -12.02 -22.94
CA GLY A 179 -8.65 -10.78 -23.61
C GLY A 179 -8.49 -9.60 -22.66
N LYS A 180 -8.53 -9.83 -21.34
CA LYS A 180 -8.28 -8.80 -20.33
C LYS A 180 -7.09 -9.15 -19.45
N VAL A 181 -6.41 -8.11 -18.97
CA VAL A 181 -5.40 -8.19 -17.92
C VAL A 181 -5.87 -7.30 -16.77
N TYR A 182 -5.99 -7.87 -15.61
CA TYR A 182 -6.36 -7.18 -14.41
C TYR A 182 -5.12 -6.63 -13.70
N VAL A 183 -5.20 -5.39 -13.29
CA VAL A 183 -4.12 -4.67 -12.61
C VAL A 183 -4.67 -4.06 -11.34
N SER A 184 -4.12 -4.45 -10.21
CA SER A 184 -4.43 -3.86 -8.91
C SER A 184 -3.21 -3.13 -8.37
N ILE A 185 -3.41 -1.89 -7.94
CA ILE A 185 -2.34 -1.01 -7.49
C ILE A 185 -2.69 -0.46 -6.11
N LYS A 186 -1.77 -0.64 -5.18
CA LYS A 186 -1.75 0.04 -3.88
C LYS A 186 -0.86 1.27 -4.00
N PRO A 187 -1.41 2.50 -3.95
CA PRO A 187 -0.59 3.71 -3.90
C PRO A 187 0.04 3.91 -2.51
N LEU A 188 1.16 4.62 -2.45
CA LEU A 188 1.83 5.01 -1.19
C LEU A 188 0.96 5.97 -0.37
N SER A 189 0.26 6.87 -1.06
CA SER A 189 -0.46 7.99 -0.45
C SER A 189 -1.88 7.66 0.02
N ALA A 190 -2.48 6.54 -0.46
CA ALA A 190 -3.87 6.18 -0.21
C ALA A 190 -4.08 4.66 -0.19
N GLU A 191 -5.28 4.21 0.17
CA GLU A 191 -5.65 2.79 0.07
C GLU A 191 -6.00 2.38 -1.37
N THR A 192 -6.61 3.29 -2.14
CA THR A 192 -7.03 3.02 -3.52
C THR A 192 -6.66 4.17 -4.45
N LEU A 193 -6.59 3.89 -5.75
CA LEU A 193 -6.38 4.90 -6.78
C LEU A 193 -7.65 5.73 -7.02
N THR A 194 -7.48 7.01 -7.27
CA THR A 194 -8.56 7.86 -7.77
C THR A 194 -8.95 7.49 -9.21
N ALA A 195 -10.16 7.83 -9.63
CA ALA A 195 -10.61 7.59 -11.02
C ALA A 195 -9.69 8.25 -12.06
N ALA A 196 -9.18 9.44 -11.76
CA ALA A 196 -8.24 10.16 -12.64
C ALA A 196 -6.90 9.41 -12.77
N GLN A 197 -6.34 8.93 -11.66
CA GLN A 197 -5.11 8.12 -11.67
C GLN A 197 -5.30 6.82 -12.45
N LYS A 198 -6.42 6.11 -12.25
CA LYS A 198 -6.76 4.91 -13.04
C LYS A 198 -6.81 5.20 -14.53
N THR A 199 -7.45 6.29 -14.93
CA THR A 199 -7.52 6.72 -16.34
C THR A 199 -6.13 7.03 -16.88
N THR A 200 -5.31 7.77 -16.15
CA THR A 200 -3.94 8.10 -16.56
C THR A 200 -3.09 6.84 -16.74
N ILE A 201 -3.12 5.92 -15.78
CA ILE A 201 -2.36 4.65 -15.87
C ILE A 201 -2.83 3.84 -17.07
N LYS A 202 -4.15 3.71 -17.26
CA LYS A 202 -4.71 2.94 -18.36
C LYS A 202 -4.37 3.53 -19.73
N GLU A 203 -4.66 4.82 -19.94
CA GLU A 203 -4.60 5.43 -21.27
C GLU A 203 -3.20 5.94 -21.63
N GLN A 204 -2.42 6.42 -20.68
CA GLN A 204 -1.11 7.04 -20.95
C GLN A 204 0.06 6.08 -20.72
N ILE A 205 -0.04 5.17 -19.74
CA ILE A 205 1.05 4.27 -19.39
C ILE A 205 0.90 2.91 -20.09
N LEU A 206 -0.25 2.24 -19.94
CA LEU A 206 -0.42 0.86 -20.38
C LEU A 206 -0.83 0.76 -21.85
N LYS A 207 -1.82 1.52 -22.29
CA LYS A 207 -2.39 1.40 -23.66
C LYS A 207 -1.37 1.57 -24.78
N PRO A 208 -0.38 2.49 -24.70
CA PRO A 208 0.65 2.63 -25.75
C PRO A 208 1.62 1.44 -25.84
N LYS A 209 1.69 0.61 -24.79
CA LYS A 209 2.65 -0.49 -24.64
C LYS A 209 2.02 -1.86 -24.69
N ASN A 210 0.70 -1.89 -24.74
CA ASN A 210 -0.11 -3.10 -24.66
C ASN A 210 -0.19 -3.84 -26.01
N VAL A 211 -0.42 -5.15 -25.96
CA VAL A 211 -0.74 -5.95 -27.13
C VAL A 211 -2.16 -5.62 -27.60
N VAL A 212 -2.36 -5.50 -28.93
CA VAL A 212 -3.62 -5.01 -29.54
C VAL A 212 -4.87 -5.78 -29.09
N SER A 213 -4.75 -7.07 -28.83
CA SER A 213 -5.87 -7.93 -28.42
C SER A 213 -6.17 -7.96 -26.93
N ILE A 214 -5.36 -7.29 -26.10
CA ILE A 214 -5.50 -7.33 -24.65
C ILE A 214 -5.93 -5.96 -24.10
N THR A 215 -6.91 -5.97 -23.21
CA THR A 215 -7.42 -4.75 -22.57
C THR A 215 -7.06 -4.73 -21.10
N PRO A 216 -6.26 -3.76 -20.60
CA PRO A 216 -5.98 -3.61 -19.19
C PRO A 216 -7.19 -3.07 -18.45
N VAL A 217 -7.53 -3.71 -17.33
CA VAL A 217 -8.60 -3.34 -16.42
C VAL A 217 -7.98 -3.04 -15.04
N LEU A 218 -8.15 -1.82 -14.55
CA LEU A 218 -7.69 -1.46 -13.22
C LEU A 218 -8.80 -1.75 -12.21
N VAL A 219 -8.45 -2.52 -11.17
CA VAL A 219 -9.32 -2.87 -10.06
C VAL A 219 -8.71 -2.34 -8.75
N ASP A 220 -9.57 -2.07 -7.77
CA ASP A 220 -9.08 -1.69 -6.45
C ASP A 220 -8.59 -2.91 -5.67
N PRO A 221 -7.55 -2.78 -4.84
CA PRO A 221 -7.15 -3.84 -3.94
C PRO A 221 -8.23 -4.12 -2.89
N GLU A 222 -8.40 -5.38 -2.56
CA GLU A 222 -9.21 -5.81 -1.44
C GLU A 222 -8.35 -5.86 -0.17
N TYR A 223 -8.92 -5.41 0.94
CA TYR A 223 -8.22 -5.39 2.23
C TYR A 223 -8.83 -6.39 3.20
N THR A 224 -7.97 -7.22 3.79
CA THR A 224 -8.29 -7.97 4.99
C THR A 224 -7.42 -7.45 6.13
N TYR A 225 -8.10 -6.88 7.12
CA TYR A 225 -7.45 -6.36 8.31
C TYR A 225 -7.28 -7.50 9.31
N ILE A 226 -6.11 -7.56 9.92
CA ILE A 226 -5.79 -8.53 10.97
C ILE A 226 -5.80 -7.77 12.29
N ASP A 227 -6.75 -8.10 13.14
CA ASP A 227 -6.80 -7.61 14.50
C ASP A 227 -6.10 -8.58 15.44
N LEU A 228 -5.22 -8.06 16.28
CA LEU A 228 -4.41 -8.83 17.20
C LEU A 228 -4.75 -8.49 18.65
N GLU A 229 -4.95 -9.53 19.43
CA GLU A 229 -5.00 -9.45 20.89
C GLU A 229 -3.76 -10.15 21.45
N VAL A 230 -2.81 -9.35 21.95
CA VAL A 230 -1.51 -9.82 22.44
C VAL A 230 -1.47 -9.77 23.95
N PHE A 231 -1.24 -10.91 24.58
CA PHE A 231 -0.98 -11.03 26.02
C PHE A 231 0.48 -11.44 26.19
N PHE A 232 1.28 -10.62 26.84
CA PHE A 232 2.67 -10.95 27.09
C PHE A 232 2.99 -11.01 28.58
N LYS A 233 3.89 -11.92 28.94
CA LYS A 233 4.47 -12.00 30.29
C LYS A 233 5.87 -11.43 30.29
N TYR A 234 6.19 -10.66 31.31
CA TYR A 234 7.48 -10.01 31.42
C TYR A 234 8.08 -10.09 32.80
N ASN A 235 9.42 -10.04 32.86
CA ASN A 235 10.18 -9.96 34.10
C ASN A 235 10.47 -8.47 34.44
N PRO A 236 9.90 -7.92 35.51
CA PRO A 236 10.10 -6.53 35.89
C PRO A 236 11.55 -6.21 36.29
N ASN A 237 12.34 -7.22 36.72
CA ASN A 237 13.74 -7.01 37.09
C ASN A 237 14.65 -6.81 35.86
N LYS A 238 14.23 -7.25 34.70
CA LYS A 238 14.93 -7.06 33.40
C LYS A 238 14.34 -5.90 32.58
N ALA A 239 13.16 -5.43 32.95
CA ALA A 239 12.48 -4.36 32.25
C ALA A 239 13.07 -2.99 32.60
N THR A 240 13.52 -2.25 31.59
CA THR A 240 13.97 -0.86 31.74
C THR A 240 12.82 0.14 31.61
N VAL A 241 11.65 -0.35 31.19
CA VAL A 241 10.42 0.43 30.96
C VAL A 241 9.22 -0.26 31.59
N THR A 242 8.14 0.47 31.75
CA THR A 242 6.87 -0.05 32.28
C THR A 242 6.20 -1.05 31.32
N ALA A 243 5.21 -1.82 31.79
CA ALA A 243 4.40 -2.69 30.94
C ALA A 243 3.78 -1.94 29.76
N SER A 244 3.32 -0.70 29.98
CA SER A 244 2.81 0.18 28.90
C SER A 244 3.91 0.58 27.91
N GLY A 245 5.15 0.79 28.38
CA GLY A 245 6.30 1.04 27.51
C GLY A 245 6.65 -0.18 26.65
N LEU A 246 6.62 -1.40 27.23
CA LEU A 246 6.78 -2.64 26.47
C LEU A 246 5.66 -2.82 25.43
N ALA A 247 4.41 -2.58 25.79
CA ALA A 247 3.27 -2.63 24.86
C ALA A 247 3.44 -1.66 23.69
N THR A 248 3.98 -0.45 23.95
CA THR A 248 4.29 0.53 22.89
C THR A 248 5.42 0.02 21.99
N SER A 249 6.44 -0.61 22.54
CA SER A 249 7.54 -1.20 21.77
C SER A 249 7.03 -2.34 20.86
N ILE A 250 6.19 -3.23 21.40
CA ILE A 250 5.53 -4.29 20.63
C ILE A 250 4.70 -3.70 19.48
N ARG A 251 3.91 -2.65 19.76
CA ARG A 251 3.12 -1.97 18.72
C ARG A 251 3.99 -1.44 17.59
N ASN A 252 5.13 -0.84 17.89
CA ASN A 252 6.08 -0.35 16.89
C ASN A 252 6.70 -1.49 16.08
N THR A 253 7.00 -2.61 16.70
CA THR A 253 7.46 -3.82 16.00
C THR A 253 6.40 -4.35 15.04
N LEU A 254 5.12 -4.39 15.46
CA LEU A 254 4.01 -4.79 14.59
C LEU A 254 3.81 -3.82 13.42
N VAL A 255 3.96 -2.51 13.63
CA VAL A 255 3.93 -1.49 12.55
C VAL A 255 5.05 -1.75 11.55
N THR A 256 6.26 -2.04 12.02
CA THR A 256 7.41 -2.34 11.16
C THR A 256 7.18 -3.62 10.35
N TYR A 257 6.69 -4.68 10.98
CA TYR A 257 6.34 -5.93 10.30
C TYR A 257 5.24 -5.73 9.26
N ASN A 258 4.20 -4.99 9.60
CA ASN A 258 3.12 -4.64 8.67
C ASN A 258 3.65 -3.93 7.42
N ASN A 259 4.50 -2.91 7.60
CA ASN A 259 5.05 -2.12 6.49
C ASN A 259 6.02 -2.92 5.62
N ASN A 260 6.85 -3.79 6.21
CA ASN A 260 7.90 -4.49 5.48
C ASN A 260 7.44 -5.80 4.84
N THR A 261 6.41 -6.45 5.42
CA THR A 261 6.02 -7.82 5.03
C THR A 261 4.62 -7.90 4.45
N LEU A 262 3.62 -7.23 5.05
CA LEU A 262 2.21 -7.44 4.68
C LEU A 262 1.69 -6.50 3.59
N LYS A 263 2.26 -5.30 3.44
CA LYS A 263 1.84 -4.32 2.42
C LYS A 263 2.22 -4.71 0.99
N ASN A 264 2.19 -6.00 0.68
CA ASN A 264 2.44 -6.58 -0.63
C ASN A 264 1.36 -7.61 -0.93
N PHE A 265 0.94 -7.75 -2.18
CA PHE A 265 -0.05 -8.75 -2.60
C PHE A 265 0.35 -10.22 -2.35
N ASN A 266 1.61 -10.47 -2.02
CA ASN A 266 2.12 -11.79 -1.62
C ASN A 266 2.49 -11.85 -0.13
N GLY A 267 2.11 -10.83 0.66
CA GLY A 267 2.41 -10.77 2.09
C GLY A 267 1.61 -11.80 2.88
N VAL A 268 2.26 -12.81 3.46
CA VAL A 268 1.60 -13.83 4.28
C VAL A 268 1.80 -13.51 5.75
N PHE A 269 0.70 -13.51 6.49
CA PHE A 269 0.76 -13.40 7.95
C PHE A 269 1.03 -14.78 8.55
N ARG A 270 2.09 -14.88 9.36
CA ARG A 270 2.46 -16.08 10.10
C ARG A 270 2.48 -15.79 11.59
N ASP A 271 1.61 -16.42 12.34
CA ASP A 271 1.47 -16.24 13.80
C ASP A 271 2.79 -16.53 14.54
N SER A 272 3.46 -17.61 14.19
CA SER A 272 4.75 -17.98 14.81
C SER A 272 5.85 -16.92 14.57
N ASN A 273 5.87 -16.27 13.40
CA ASN A 273 6.83 -15.20 13.12
C ASN A 273 6.52 -13.94 13.94
N VAL A 274 5.25 -13.60 14.05
CA VAL A 274 4.81 -12.45 14.85
C VAL A 274 5.07 -12.69 16.33
N GLY A 275 4.75 -13.90 16.84
CA GLY A 275 5.05 -14.28 18.21
C GLY A 275 6.54 -14.15 18.53
N LYS A 276 7.41 -14.64 17.64
CA LYS A 276 8.85 -14.47 17.80
C LYS A 276 9.28 -13.00 17.78
N LEU A 277 8.76 -12.20 16.86
CA LEU A 277 9.08 -10.77 16.80
C LEU A 277 8.66 -10.02 18.06
N ILE A 278 7.54 -10.41 18.68
CA ILE A 278 7.07 -9.86 19.95
C ILE A 278 8.05 -10.24 21.07
N ASP A 279 8.45 -11.49 21.19
CA ASP A 279 9.41 -11.95 22.20
C ASP A 279 10.78 -11.27 22.03
N ASP A 280 11.25 -11.10 20.77
CA ASP A 280 12.53 -10.46 20.46
C ASP A 280 12.51 -8.93 20.63
N THR A 281 11.34 -8.32 20.88
CA THR A 281 11.23 -6.86 21.02
C THR A 281 11.97 -6.33 22.25
N ASN A 282 11.99 -7.09 23.35
CA ASN A 282 12.69 -6.70 24.58
C ASN A 282 13.07 -7.93 25.40
N VAL A 283 14.28 -7.94 25.94
CA VAL A 283 14.82 -9.03 26.80
C VAL A 283 14.01 -9.30 28.08
N ALA A 284 13.15 -8.37 28.46
CA ALA A 284 12.26 -8.52 29.61
C ALA A 284 11.01 -9.36 29.28
N ILE A 285 10.63 -9.49 28.00
CA ILE A 285 9.50 -10.30 27.57
C ILE A 285 9.93 -11.78 27.60
N ILE A 286 9.12 -12.59 28.27
CA ILE A 286 9.42 -14.01 28.48
C ILE A 286 8.59 -14.90 27.56
N SER A 287 7.33 -14.55 27.37
CA SER A 287 6.40 -15.27 26.50
C SER A 287 5.25 -14.38 26.06
N ASN A 288 4.64 -14.74 24.95
CA ASN A 288 3.41 -14.11 24.50
C ASN A 288 2.39 -15.15 24.07
N ILE A 289 1.12 -14.73 24.06
CA ILE A 289 0.00 -15.42 23.44
C ILE A 289 -0.69 -14.41 22.55
N THR A 290 -0.76 -14.72 21.27
CA THR A 290 -1.41 -13.86 20.28
C THR A 290 -2.68 -14.52 19.78
N ARG A 291 -3.80 -13.79 19.84
CA ARG A 291 -5.05 -14.19 19.23
C ARG A 291 -5.27 -13.39 17.97
N VAL A 292 -5.62 -14.08 16.90
CA VAL A 292 -5.78 -13.51 15.56
C VAL A 292 -7.24 -13.52 15.18
N THR A 293 -7.76 -12.37 14.73
CA THR A 293 -9.05 -12.26 14.08
C THR A 293 -8.90 -11.50 12.75
N MET A 294 -9.77 -11.82 11.78
CA MET A 294 -9.79 -11.14 10.49
C MET A 294 -10.98 -10.19 10.42
N GLN A 295 -10.80 -9.05 9.76
CA GLN A 295 -11.85 -8.04 9.62
C GLN A 295 -11.94 -7.58 8.16
N LYS A 296 -13.16 -7.45 7.65
CA LYS A 296 -13.46 -6.76 6.38
C LYS A 296 -14.45 -5.64 6.62
N LYS A 297 -14.30 -4.56 5.84
CA LYS A 297 -15.13 -3.37 5.96
C LYS A 297 -16.20 -3.34 4.88
N ILE A 298 -17.41 -3.02 5.26
CA ILE A 298 -18.54 -2.79 4.36
C ILE A 298 -18.86 -1.30 4.38
N VAL A 299 -18.95 -0.68 3.22
CA VAL A 299 -19.60 0.64 3.06
C VAL A 299 -21.08 0.38 2.82
N PRO A 300 -21.96 0.56 3.82
CA PRO A 300 -23.34 0.18 3.68
C PRO A 300 -24.17 1.18 2.87
N ALA A 301 -25.08 0.67 2.04
CA ALA A 301 -26.14 1.48 1.45
C ALA A 301 -27.24 1.70 2.50
N LEU A 302 -27.19 2.83 3.19
CA LEU A 302 -28.14 3.14 4.27
C LEU A 302 -29.57 3.21 3.76
N GLY A 303 -30.48 2.57 4.49
CA GLY A 303 -31.91 2.54 4.17
C GLY A 303 -32.29 1.69 2.94
N THR A 304 -31.32 1.00 2.31
CA THR A 304 -31.57 0.16 1.13
C THR A 304 -31.15 -1.28 1.42
N ALA A 305 -32.03 -2.24 1.15
CA ALA A 305 -31.72 -3.65 1.28
C ALA A 305 -30.72 -4.07 0.19
N THR A 306 -29.50 -4.41 0.59
CA THR A 306 -28.39 -4.70 -0.32
C THR A 306 -27.74 -6.03 0.05
N LYS A 307 -27.30 -6.77 -0.97
CA LYS A 307 -26.52 -7.99 -0.78
C LYS A 307 -25.05 -7.65 -0.67
N TYR A 308 -24.37 -8.19 0.35
CA TYR A 308 -22.93 -8.11 0.54
C TYR A 308 -22.36 -9.51 0.67
N THR A 309 -21.23 -9.76 0.01
CA THR A 309 -20.51 -11.02 0.14
C THR A 309 -19.07 -10.69 0.55
N LEU A 310 -18.69 -11.14 1.74
CA LEU A 310 -17.36 -10.95 2.31
C LEU A 310 -16.61 -12.28 2.20
N LYS A 311 -15.61 -12.32 1.35
CA LYS A 311 -14.75 -13.50 1.16
C LYS A 311 -13.49 -13.31 1.99
N PHE A 312 -13.32 -14.07 3.06
CA PHE A 312 -12.09 -14.11 3.86
C PHE A 312 -11.07 -15.08 3.30
N ASN A 313 -11.50 -15.92 2.32
CA ASN A 313 -10.65 -16.85 1.57
C ASN A 313 -9.86 -17.84 2.46
N GLN A 314 -10.33 -18.06 3.66
CA GLN A 314 -9.74 -18.97 4.64
C GLN A 314 -10.85 -19.53 5.50
N GLY A 315 -10.77 -20.82 5.82
CA GLY A 315 -11.74 -21.48 6.70
C GLY A 315 -11.92 -20.73 8.02
N LEU A 316 -13.14 -20.66 8.51
CA LEU A 316 -13.49 -20.04 9.79
C LEU A 316 -13.50 -21.09 10.89
N THR A 317 -13.15 -20.69 12.11
CA THR A 317 -13.19 -21.62 13.24
C THR A 317 -14.62 -21.94 13.61
N ASP A 318 -14.95 -23.22 13.52
CA ASP A 318 -16.05 -23.79 14.26
C ASP A 318 -15.64 -23.94 15.74
N LEU A 319 -16.13 -23.04 16.56
CA LEU A 319 -15.79 -23.02 17.98
C LEU A 319 -16.56 -24.05 18.77
N ASP A 320 -17.08 -25.12 18.21
CA ASP A 320 -17.67 -26.19 18.99
C ASP A 320 -18.82 -26.93 18.29
N ALA A 321 -18.53 -27.62 17.22
CA ALA A 321 -19.37 -28.72 16.77
C ALA A 321 -19.53 -29.82 17.88
N THR A 322 -18.61 -29.85 18.86
CA THR A 322 -18.57 -30.86 19.92
C THR A 322 -19.26 -30.44 21.22
N THR A 323 -19.50 -29.16 21.47
CA THR A 323 -20.00 -28.71 22.80
C THR A 323 -21.32 -27.95 22.76
N GLY A 324 -21.96 -27.78 21.61
CA GLY A 324 -23.18 -26.97 21.51
C GLY A 324 -22.99 -25.54 21.96
N SER A 325 -21.74 -25.02 21.80
CA SER A 325 -21.32 -23.74 22.35
C SER A 325 -22.04 -22.58 21.69
N THR A 326 -22.46 -21.66 22.53
CA THR A 326 -23.04 -20.36 22.16
C THR A 326 -22.01 -19.36 21.65
N GLY A 327 -20.78 -19.81 21.35
CA GLY A 327 -19.70 -18.97 20.83
C GLY A 327 -20.04 -18.41 19.46
N SER A 328 -19.85 -17.12 19.30
CA SER A 328 -19.97 -16.42 18.04
C SER A 328 -18.57 -16.18 17.50
N TYR A 329 -18.30 -16.55 16.25
CA TYR A 329 -17.04 -16.24 15.57
C TYR A 329 -17.19 -15.23 14.45
N VAL A 330 -18.42 -14.78 14.15
CA VAL A 330 -18.70 -13.63 13.31
C VAL A 330 -19.37 -12.55 14.15
N THR A 331 -18.81 -11.37 14.14
CA THR A 331 -19.38 -10.21 14.81
C THR A 331 -19.17 -8.96 13.96
N SER A 332 -19.83 -7.85 14.30
CA SER A 332 -19.58 -6.58 13.62
C SER A 332 -19.40 -5.42 14.58
N SER A 333 -18.91 -4.31 14.06
CA SER A 333 -19.04 -3.00 14.70
C SER A 333 -20.53 -2.62 14.82
N VAL A 334 -20.81 -1.61 15.66
CA VAL A 334 -22.16 -1.12 15.89
C VAL A 334 -22.69 -0.38 14.67
N PHE A 335 -23.97 -0.59 14.34
CA PHE A 335 -24.73 0.17 13.35
C PHE A 335 -26.16 0.34 13.84
N THR A 336 -26.91 1.30 13.28
CA THR A 336 -28.31 1.51 13.63
C THR A 336 -29.22 0.67 12.74
N PHE A 337 -30.10 -0.11 13.35
CA PHE A 337 -31.14 -0.89 12.68
C PHE A 337 -32.46 -0.79 13.45
N ALA A 338 -33.54 -0.48 12.74
CA ALA A 338 -34.89 -0.32 13.34
C ALA A 338 -34.90 0.65 14.55
N GLY A 339 -34.08 1.72 14.50
CA GLY A 339 -33.99 2.73 15.55
C GLY A 339 -33.19 2.33 16.78
N SER A 340 -32.47 1.22 16.74
CA SER A 340 -31.64 0.72 17.85
C SER A 340 -30.20 0.49 17.37
N ASP A 341 -29.24 0.60 18.30
CA ASP A 341 -27.86 0.21 18.06
C ASP A 341 -27.75 -1.31 18.07
N CYS A 342 -27.27 -1.86 16.97
CA CYS A 342 -27.23 -3.29 16.71
C CYS A 342 -25.85 -3.72 16.22
N ARG A 343 -25.64 -5.05 16.23
CA ARG A 343 -24.48 -5.73 15.66
C ARG A 343 -24.92 -6.96 14.90
N LEU A 344 -24.10 -7.39 13.96
CA LEU A 344 -24.19 -8.72 13.36
C LEU A 344 -23.63 -9.75 14.35
N LYS A 345 -24.26 -10.89 14.40
CA LYS A 345 -23.82 -12.05 15.19
C LYS A 345 -24.22 -13.32 14.46
N ASP A 346 -23.33 -14.29 14.39
CA ASP A 346 -23.68 -15.60 13.87
C ASP A 346 -24.45 -16.43 14.88
N PHE A 347 -25.28 -17.32 14.36
CA PHE A 347 -26.07 -18.26 15.13
C PHE A 347 -26.07 -19.60 14.39
N TYR A 348 -25.76 -20.69 15.11
CA TYR A 348 -25.87 -22.03 14.57
C TYR A 348 -27.31 -22.54 14.68
N ASP A 349 -27.94 -22.80 13.54
CA ASP A 349 -29.28 -23.39 13.47
C ASP A 349 -29.16 -24.89 13.34
N SER A 350 -29.37 -25.59 14.46
CA SER A 350 -29.30 -27.06 14.54
C SER A 350 -30.40 -27.78 13.75
N SER A 351 -31.45 -27.08 13.32
CA SER A 351 -32.53 -27.66 12.52
C SER A 351 -32.18 -27.79 11.04
N SER A 352 -31.36 -26.89 10.54
CA SER A 352 -30.88 -26.83 9.14
C SER A 352 -29.43 -27.21 8.98
N ASP A 353 -28.71 -27.44 10.08
CA ASP A 353 -27.25 -27.68 10.10
C ASP A 353 -26.48 -26.58 9.37
N THR A 354 -26.90 -25.33 9.58
CA THR A 354 -26.32 -24.17 8.94
C THR A 354 -26.06 -23.05 9.94
N ARG A 355 -25.09 -22.22 9.63
CA ARG A 355 -24.85 -21.03 10.41
C ARG A 355 -25.37 -19.78 9.68
N ILE A 356 -26.26 -19.08 10.37
CA ILE A 356 -26.94 -17.88 9.86
C ILE A 356 -26.44 -16.64 10.58
N ILE A 357 -26.64 -15.47 9.96
CA ILE A 357 -26.33 -14.17 10.56
C ILE A 357 -27.62 -13.53 11.08
N GLN A 358 -27.58 -13.13 12.33
CA GLN A 358 -28.64 -12.39 13.02
C GLN A 358 -28.23 -10.95 13.26
N ILE A 359 -29.21 -10.06 13.36
CA ILE A 359 -29.02 -8.70 13.90
C ILE A 359 -29.46 -8.73 15.34
N VAL A 360 -28.56 -8.40 16.25
CA VAL A 360 -28.82 -8.31 17.69
C VAL A 360 -28.55 -6.89 18.19
N ASP A 361 -29.33 -6.43 19.16
CA ASP A 361 -29.03 -5.16 19.82
C ASP A 361 -27.87 -5.30 20.82
N THR A 362 -27.49 -4.19 21.43
CA THR A 362 -26.37 -4.15 22.41
C THR A 362 -26.65 -4.97 23.67
N GLN A 363 -27.90 -5.34 23.95
CA GLN A 363 -28.32 -6.19 25.06
C GLN A 363 -28.41 -7.69 24.64
N GLY A 364 -28.19 -7.99 23.35
CA GLY A 364 -28.28 -9.36 22.82
C GLY A 364 -29.68 -9.80 22.37
N LEU A 365 -30.63 -8.85 22.33
CA LEU A 365 -31.98 -9.16 21.83
C LEU A 365 -31.97 -9.22 20.30
N VAL A 366 -32.49 -10.31 19.74
CA VAL A 366 -32.57 -10.48 18.29
C VAL A 366 -33.60 -9.54 17.68
N LYS A 367 -33.15 -8.68 16.75
CA LYS A 367 -33.96 -7.74 15.95
C LYS A 367 -34.32 -8.31 14.58
N ASN A 368 -33.43 -9.14 14.02
CA ASN A 368 -33.67 -9.89 12.80
C ASN A 368 -33.02 -11.27 12.93
N THR A 369 -33.82 -12.32 12.71
CA THR A 369 -33.43 -13.72 12.95
C THR A 369 -32.54 -14.29 11.85
N ASN A 370 -32.58 -13.72 10.62
CA ASN A 370 -31.78 -14.17 9.51
C ASN A 370 -31.62 -13.05 8.47
N VAL A 371 -30.40 -12.50 8.37
CA VAL A 371 -30.02 -11.53 7.34
C VAL A 371 -28.96 -12.09 6.39
N GLY A 372 -28.51 -13.34 6.61
CA GLY A 372 -27.46 -13.94 5.80
C GLY A 372 -26.99 -15.27 6.34
N ASP A 373 -25.98 -15.82 5.68
CA ASP A 373 -25.39 -17.12 5.94
C ASP A 373 -23.86 -17.06 6.00
N VAL A 374 -23.27 -18.05 6.64
CA VAL A 374 -21.83 -18.25 6.74
C VAL A 374 -21.44 -19.58 6.12
N ASN A 375 -20.54 -19.54 5.15
CA ASN A 375 -19.85 -20.74 4.67
C ASN A 375 -18.50 -20.83 5.39
N GLU A 376 -18.41 -21.75 6.34
CA GLU A 376 -17.25 -21.91 7.23
C GLU A 376 -16.02 -22.40 6.50
N GLU A 377 -16.19 -23.37 5.59
CA GLU A 377 -15.10 -23.98 4.83
C GLU A 377 -14.50 -22.96 3.83
N ALA A 378 -15.36 -22.26 3.10
CA ALA A 378 -14.92 -21.25 2.12
C ALA A 378 -14.52 -19.92 2.78
N GLY A 379 -14.81 -19.72 4.07
CA GLY A 379 -14.57 -18.46 4.75
C GLY A 379 -15.37 -17.30 4.18
N THR A 380 -16.64 -17.54 3.86
CA THR A 380 -17.50 -16.54 3.23
C THR A 380 -18.68 -16.18 4.13
N VAL A 381 -18.89 -14.89 4.33
CA VAL A 381 -20.06 -14.33 5.01
C VAL A 381 -20.91 -13.60 3.99
N THR A 382 -22.15 -14.06 3.79
CA THR A 382 -23.09 -13.45 2.84
C THR A 382 -24.22 -12.78 3.61
N LEU A 383 -24.46 -11.51 3.35
CA LEU A 383 -25.63 -10.77 3.84
C LEU A 383 -26.58 -10.59 2.66
N ASN A 384 -27.79 -11.16 2.73
CA ASN A 384 -28.68 -11.23 1.56
C ASN A 384 -29.59 -10.00 1.39
N SER A 385 -30.06 -9.43 2.48
CA SER A 385 -30.97 -8.25 2.46
C SER A 385 -30.62 -7.31 3.63
N PHE A 386 -29.37 -6.93 3.70
CA PHE A 386 -28.88 -6.10 4.79
C PHE A 386 -29.24 -4.63 4.56
N GLN A 387 -29.99 -4.03 5.51
CA GLN A 387 -30.54 -2.69 5.40
C GLN A 387 -30.31 -1.89 6.69
N PRO A 388 -29.07 -1.50 7.01
CA PRO A 388 -28.81 -0.62 8.13
C PRO A 388 -29.36 0.79 7.85
N THR A 389 -29.85 1.46 8.89
CA THR A 389 -30.44 2.79 8.77
C THR A 389 -29.49 3.93 9.14
N GLY A 390 -28.39 3.62 9.85
CA GLY A 390 -27.39 4.59 10.27
C GLY A 390 -26.11 3.94 10.75
N LEU A 391 -25.09 4.80 10.93
CA LEU A 391 -23.80 4.46 11.50
C LEU A 391 -23.50 5.38 12.69
N PRO A 392 -22.66 4.95 13.64
CA PRO A 392 -22.17 5.82 14.70
C PRO A 392 -21.45 7.06 14.14
N THR A 393 -21.51 8.16 14.87
CA THR A 393 -20.87 9.43 14.49
C THR A 393 -19.37 9.20 14.23
N GLY A 394 -18.92 9.63 13.05
CA GLY A 394 -17.53 9.48 12.61
C GLY A 394 -17.19 8.16 11.94
N SER A 395 -18.12 7.21 11.86
CA SER A 395 -17.95 5.96 11.13
C SER A 395 -18.57 6.03 9.74
N THR A 396 -17.88 5.48 8.74
CA THR A 396 -18.37 5.36 7.35
C THR A 396 -18.53 3.91 6.91
N THR A 397 -18.07 2.97 7.73
CA THR A 397 -18.07 1.53 7.45
C THR A 397 -18.68 0.74 8.60
N ILE A 398 -19.12 -0.47 8.27
CA ILE A 398 -19.38 -1.53 9.23
C ILE A 398 -18.24 -2.53 9.10
N ASP A 399 -17.56 -2.76 10.21
CA ASP A 399 -16.44 -3.67 10.28
C ASP A 399 -16.95 -5.05 10.70
N VAL A 400 -16.80 -6.05 9.83
CA VAL A 400 -17.20 -7.43 10.11
C VAL A 400 -15.97 -8.23 10.47
N THR A 401 -15.93 -8.75 11.68
CA THR A 401 -14.82 -9.50 12.26
C THR A 401 -15.14 -10.97 12.33
N VAL A 402 -14.22 -11.81 11.92
CA VAL A 402 -14.33 -13.26 11.97
C VAL A 402 -13.10 -13.88 12.61
N LYS A 403 -13.25 -15.08 13.17
CA LYS A 403 -12.14 -15.86 13.70
C LYS A 403 -11.72 -16.92 12.68
N PRO A 404 -10.47 -16.89 12.19
CA PRO A 404 -9.98 -17.89 11.25
C PRO A 404 -9.77 -19.25 11.93
N ALA A 405 -9.87 -20.32 11.16
CA ALA A 405 -9.56 -21.68 11.61
C ALA A 405 -8.06 -21.89 11.86
N SER A 406 -7.22 -21.11 11.21
CA SER A 406 -5.77 -21.08 11.41
C SER A 406 -5.33 -19.67 11.73
N SER A 407 -4.43 -19.50 12.69
CA SER A 407 -3.82 -18.20 13.00
C SER A 407 -2.89 -17.68 11.87
N ASP A 408 -2.53 -18.53 10.90
CA ASP A 408 -1.80 -18.12 9.71
C ASP A 408 -2.80 -17.65 8.64
N VAL A 409 -2.57 -16.49 8.04
CA VAL A 409 -3.46 -15.90 7.03
C VAL A 409 -2.66 -15.65 5.74
N SER A 410 -3.20 -16.16 4.63
CA SER A 410 -2.61 -15.98 3.29
C SER A 410 -3.55 -15.17 2.40
N PRO A 411 -3.06 -14.15 1.70
CA PRO A 411 -3.89 -13.35 0.81
C PRO A 411 -4.19 -14.12 -0.49
N THR A 412 -5.30 -13.75 -1.12
CA THR A 412 -5.57 -14.09 -2.51
C THR A 412 -4.95 -13.06 -3.47
N ARG A 413 -5.07 -13.26 -4.80
CA ARG A 413 -4.38 -12.43 -5.81
C ARG A 413 -4.58 -10.93 -5.70
N ASN A 414 -5.77 -10.48 -5.34
CA ASN A 414 -6.12 -9.07 -5.25
C ASN A 414 -6.21 -8.57 -3.81
N GLU A 415 -5.74 -9.34 -2.86
CA GLU A 415 -5.94 -9.08 -1.44
C GLU A 415 -4.64 -8.61 -0.79
N LEU A 416 -4.76 -7.59 0.03
CA LEU A 416 -3.70 -7.06 0.88
C LEU A 416 -4.05 -7.32 2.34
N LEU A 417 -3.11 -7.93 3.05
CA LEU A 417 -3.22 -8.08 4.49
C LEU A 417 -2.65 -6.85 5.20
N THR A 418 -3.34 -6.39 6.21
CA THR A 418 -2.89 -5.23 7.01
C THR A 418 -3.21 -5.47 8.47
N ILE A 419 -2.21 -5.36 9.36
CA ILE A 419 -2.45 -5.39 10.80
C ILE A 419 -3.07 -4.06 11.22
N ASN A 420 -4.19 -4.13 11.90
CA ASN A 420 -4.82 -2.97 12.51
C ASN A 420 -4.12 -2.61 13.82
N THR A 421 -2.95 -1.98 13.69
CA THR A 421 -2.08 -1.67 14.84
C THR A 421 -2.69 -0.65 15.81
N SER A 422 -3.68 0.14 15.38
CA SER A 422 -4.36 1.13 16.22
C SER A 422 -5.35 0.49 17.18
N THR A 423 -6.05 -0.56 16.76
CA THR A 423 -7.05 -1.29 17.56
C THR A 423 -6.46 -2.50 18.28
N ALA A 424 -5.24 -2.94 17.90
CA ALA A 424 -4.57 -4.06 18.54
C ALA A 424 -4.51 -3.88 20.07
N THR A 425 -5.08 -4.85 20.78
CA THR A 425 -5.03 -4.89 22.23
C THR A 425 -3.74 -5.56 22.68
N ILE A 426 -2.90 -4.84 23.43
CA ILE A 426 -1.61 -5.34 23.89
C ILE A 426 -1.56 -5.17 25.40
N SER A 427 -1.56 -6.27 26.15
CA SER A 427 -1.57 -6.27 27.62
C SER A 427 -0.42 -7.10 28.16
N GLY A 428 0.25 -6.56 29.18
CA GLY A 428 1.40 -7.20 29.83
C GLY A 428 1.10 -7.58 31.27
N GLU A 429 1.49 -8.78 31.66
CA GLU A 429 1.40 -9.30 33.02
C GLU A 429 2.80 -9.66 33.54
N ILE A 430 3.02 -9.44 34.83
CA ILE A 430 4.28 -9.85 35.49
C ILE A 430 4.33 -11.38 35.55
N ASP A 431 5.43 -11.97 35.09
CA ASP A 431 5.66 -13.40 35.29
C ASP A 431 6.10 -13.65 36.73
N THR A 432 5.18 -14.18 37.52
CA THR A 432 5.44 -14.49 38.94
C THR A 432 6.41 -15.66 39.10
N MET A 433 6.53 -16.54 38.10
CA MET A 433 7.51 -17.65 38.13
C MET A 433 8.93 -17.14 37.93
N ALA A 434 9.12 -16.15 37.05
CA ALA A 434 10.42 -15.55 36.78
C ALA A 434 10.91 -14.62 37.90
N THR A 435 10.00 -14.15 38.77
CA THR A 435 10.34 -13.27 39.91
C THR A 435 10.45 -13.99 41.24
N GLY A 436 10.35 -15.32 41.28
CA GLY A 436 10.41 -16.09 42.53
C GLY A 436 9.17 -15.91 43.41
N GLY A 437 8.00 -15.70 42.81
CA GLY A 437 6.74 -15.60 43.52
C GLY A 437 6.44 -16.82 44.39
N THR A 438 5.78 -16.62 45.51
CA THR A 438 5.52 -17.64 46.56
C THR A 438 4.85 -18.93 46.09
N THR A 439 4.30 -18.98 44.91
CA THR A 439 3.61 -20.15 44.32
C THR A 439 4.51 -21.02 43.44
N ALA A 440 5.65 -20.54 43.02
CA ALA A 440 6.49 -21.26 42.03
C ALA A 440 7.76 -21.89 42.60
N GLY A 441 8.27 -21.45 43.74
CA GLY A 441 9.44 -22.04 44.40
C GLY A 441 10.77 -22.02 43.65
N ILE A 442 10.79 -21.56 42.39
CA ILE A 442 11.97 -21.53 41.54
C ILE A 442 12.15 -20.14 40.94
N ASP A 443 13.26 -19.51 41.27
CA ASP A 443 13.68 -18.26 40.64
C ASP A 443 14.59 -18.57 39.42
N TYR A 444 14.00 -18.49 38.23
CA TYR A 444 14.76 -18.71 36.98
C TYR A 444 15.83 -17.65 36.70
N ASN A 445 15.85 -16.56 37.46
CA ASN A 445 16.85 -15.51 37.27
C ASN A 445 18.13 -15.72 38.09
N THR A 446 18.13 -16.65 39.04
CA THR A 446 19.29 -16.94 39.86
C THR A 446 20.14 -18.10 39.34
N VAL A 447 19.71 -18.77 38.28
CA VAL A 447 20.51 -19.74 37.57
C VAL A 447 21.47 -19.02 36.63
N SER A 448 22.58 -18.51 37.18
CA SER A 448 23.69 -18.05 36.35
C SER A 448 24.41 -19.26 35.78
N ASN A 449 24.51 -19.32 34.45
CA ASN A 449 25.45 -20.19 33.77
C ASN A 449 26.87 -19.72 33.98
#